data_fe36cc58181396df780f553d43e29103
#
_entry.id   fe36cc58181396df780f553d43e29103
#
_cell.length_a   1.000
_cell.length_b   1.000
_cell.length_c   1.000
_cell.angle_alpha   90.00
_cell.angle_beta   90.00
_cell.angle_gamma   90.00
#
_symmetry.space_group_name_H-M   'P 1'
#
loop_
_entity.id
_entity.type
_entity.pdbx_description
1 polymer ?
#
loop_
_entity_poly.entity_id
_entity_poly.type
_entity_poly.pdbx_seq_one_letter_code
_entity_poly.pdbx_strand_id
1 'polypeptide(L)'
;MAYYFSEPSRTFGEYLLVPGYSSSECIPTAVSLKTPLVKYRKGEEACPLTMNIPMVSAIMQSVSGEKLAIALAKQGGVSFIYGSQSVQSEADMVRRVKAYKKGFVTSDSNLPPEATLADVLDLKTRTGHSTVAITADGPPHGKLLGIVASRDYRLSRMSTDLKVTEFMTPLDKLVTAPANTSLHDCNDIIWDNKINSLPLVDEQGNLQYMVFRKDYDSHKEHANELLDANKSYVVGAGINTRDYAERVPALVDAGVDVLCIDSSEGYSEWQSRTIAWIREHYGDKVKVGAGNVVDREGFLFLAKAGADFVKIGIGGGSICITRETKGIGRGQATAVIEVAKARDEYYEQTGIYIPICSDGGIVHDYHITLALAMGADFVMLGRYFARFDESPTNKLRVGGNYVKEYWGEGSNRARNWQRYDLGGAQKLSFEEGVDSYVPYAGPLADGVQTTLYKVRSTMCNCGALSIPELQQKARLTVVSSTSIVEGGSHDVILKNSPNNV
;
A
#
# COMPACT_ATOMS: atom_id res chain seq x y z
N MET A 1 2.10 -8.52 42.68
CA MET A 1 3.32 -9.13 42.12
C MET A 1 3.19 -9.05 40.60
N ALA A 2 4.27 -8.71 39.87
CA ALA A 2 4.21 -8.66 38.40
C ALA A 2 3.95 -10.06 37.82
N TYR A 3 3.24 -10.11 36.70
CA TYR A 3 3.06 -11.34 35.95
C TYR A 3 4.27 -11.60 35.05
N TYR A 4 4.71 -12.84 34.95
CA TYR A 4 5.83 -13.29 34.12
C TYR A 4 5.36 -14.33 33.10
N PHE A 5 5.66 -14.12 31.83
CA PHE A 5 5.53 -15.17 30.83
C PHE A 5 6.62 -16.22 31.05
N SER A 6 6.27 -17.49 31.08
CA SER A 6 7.20 -18.61 31.31
C SER A 6 8.12 -18.87 30.11
N GLU A 7 7.61 -18.61 28.87
CA GLU A 7 8.33 -18.89 27.65
C GLU A 7 9.12 -17.66 27.18
N PRO A 8 10.32 -17.85 26.63
CA PRO A 8 11.09 -16.78 26.03
C PRO A 8 10.34 -16.11 24.87
N SER A 9 10.45 -14.80 24.80
CA SER A 9 9.93 -14.02 23.67
C SER A 9 10.91 -14.10 22.49
N ARG A 10 10.48 -14.66 21.35
CA ARG A 10 11.32 -15.04 20.21
C ARG A 10 11.14 -14.11 19.00
N THR A 11 12.22 -13.97 18.24
CA THR A 11 12.26 -13.26 16.94
C THR A 11 12.13 -14.25 15.78
N PHE A 12 11.92 -13.74 14.56
CA PHE A 12 11.85 -14.60 13.37
C PHE A 12 13.14 -15.38 13.11
N GLY A 13 14.31 -14.78 13.40
CA GLY A 13 15.62 -15.44 13.20
C GLY A 13 15.84 -16.68 14.06
N GLU A 14 14.99 -16.94 15.05
CA GLU A 14 15.04 -18.13 15.90
C GLU A 14 14.19 -19.29 15.38
N TYR A 15 13.64 -19.17 14.15
CA TYR A 15 12.81 -20.20 13.55
C TYR A 15 13.26 -20.54 12.13
N LEU A 16 13.05 -21.80 11.75
CA LEU A 16 13.10 -22.25 10.36
C LEU A 16 11.81 -23.00 9.99
N LEU A 17 11.45 -22.96 8.72
CA LEU A 17 10.42 -23.81 8.14
C LEU A 17 11.01 -25.18 7.86
N VAL A 18 10.31 -26.23 8.30
CA VAL A 18 10.61 -27.61 7.94
C VAL A 18 9.90 -27.91 6.63
N PRO A 19 10.58 -28.39 5.57
CA PRO A 19 9.95 -28.70 4.29
C PRO A 19 8.78 -29.67 4.44
N GLY A 20 7.72 -29.42 3.67
CA GLY A 20 6.57 -30.31 3.53
C GLY A 20 6.63 -31.11 2.23
N TYR A 21 5.58 -31.88 1.97
CA TYR A 21 5.41 -32.54 0.69
C TYR A 21 5.09 -31.49 -0.39
N SER A 22 5.90 -31.45 -1.43
CA SER A 22 5.74 -30.59 -2.60
C SER A 22 5.32 -31.43 -3.81
N SER A 23 4.13 -31.22 -4.34
CA SER A 23 3.65 -31.90 -5.56
C SER A 23 4.19 -31.24 -6.82
N SER A 24 3.97 -31.82 -7.98
CA SER A 24 4.31 -31.23 -9.28
C SER A 24 3.56 -29.92 -9.58
N GLU A 25 2.48 -29.64 -8.87
CA GLU A 25 1.71 -28.39 -8.99
C GLU A 25 2.32 -27.24 -8.18
N CYS A 26 3.21 -27.54 -7.24
CA CYS A 26 3.87 -26.56 -6.39
C CYS A 26 5.01 -25.87 -7.16
N ILE A 27 4.65 -24.99 -8.08
CA ILE A 27 5.58 -24.13 -8.82
C ILE A 27 5.35 -22.66 -8.44
N PRO A 28 6.38 -21.81 -8.41
CA PRO A 28 6.25 -20.42 -7.93
C PRO A 28 5.19 -19.61 -8.67
N THR A 29 4.94 -19.86 -9.95
CA THR A 29 3.93 -19.17 -10.75
C THR A 29 2.49 -19.58 -10.41
N ALA A 30 2.28 -20.75 -9.79
CA ALA A 30 0.97 -21.19 -9.34
C ALA A 30 0.60 -20.64 -7.94
N VAL A 31 1.57 -20.10 -7.20
CA VAL A 31 1.33 -19.57 -5.85
C VAL A 31 0.60 -18.25 -5.89
N SER A 32 -0.57 -18.19 -5.25
CA SER A 32 -1.32 -16.97 -5.00
C SER A 32 -0.86 -16.30 -3.70
N LEU A 33 -0.49 -15.03 -3.79
CA LEU A 33 -0.15 -14.19 -2.64
C LEU A 33 -1.27 -13.23 -2.25
N LYS A 34 -2.48 -13.41 -2.81
CA LYS A 34 -3.64 -12.61 -2.44
C LYS A 34 -3.96 -12.77 -0.96
N THR A 35 -4.28 -11.64 -0.31
CA THR A 35 -4.53 -11.58 1.12
C THR A 35 -5.54 -10.48 1.47
N PRO A 36 -6.40 -10.67 2.47
CA PRO A 36 -7.31 -9.63 2.91
C PRO A 36 -6.55 -8.48 3.57
N LEU A 37 -6.94 -7.23 3.28
CA LEU A 37 -6.41 -6.05 3.97
C LEU A 37 -7.33 -5.60 5.11
N VAL A 38 -8.63 -5.83 4.99
CA VAL A 38 -9.64 -5.37 5.96
C VAL A 38 -10.54 -6.51 6.42
N LYS A 39 -11.24 -6.30 7.53
CA LYS A 39 -12.18 -7.28 8.10
C LYS A 39 -13.27 -7.69 7.11
N TYR A 40 -13.70 -8.94 7.21
CA TYR A 40 -14.83 -9.50 6.49
C TYR A 40 -15.62 -10.49 7.38
N ARG A 41 -16.83 -10.83 6.97
CA ARG A 41 -17.70 -11.74 7.72
C ARG A 41 -17.71 -13.13 7.07
N LYS A 42 -17.89 -14.15 7.88
CA LYS A 42 -18.09 -15.53 7.42
C LYS A 42 -19.33 -15.60 6.53
N GLY A 43 -19.19 -16.16 5.35
CA GLY A 43 -20.25 -16.25 4.36
C GLY A 43 -20.37 -15.07 3.40
N GLU A 44 -19.54 -14.04 3.54
CA GLU A 44 -19.37 -13.01 2.51
C GLU A 44 -18.56 -13.61 1.34
N GLU A 45 -18.98 -13.33 0.09
CA GLU A 45 -18.33 -13.88 -1.09
C GLU A 45 -16.91 -13.37 -1.30
N ALA A 46 -16.63 -12.15 -0.85
CA ALA A 46 -15.31 -11.53 -0.96
C ALA A 46 -15.01 -10.54 0.18
N CYS A 47 -13.75 -10.46 0.58
CA CYS A 47 -13.27 -9.37 1.42
C CYS A 47 -13.43 -8.03 0.68
N PRO A 48 -13.95 -6.96 1.34
CA PRO A 48 -14.16 -5.66 0.70
C PRO A 48 -12.92 -5.03 0.09
N LEU A 49 -11.75 -5.34 0.63
CA LEU A 49 -10.46 -4.88 0.11
C LEU A 49 -9.39 -5.97 0.28
N THR A 50 -8.94 -6.50 -0.85
CA THR A 50 -7.94 -7.58 -0.93
C THR A 50 -6.71 -7.07 -1.67
N MET A 51 -5.51 -7.34 -1.14
CA MET A 51 -4.24 -7.06 -1.81
C MET A 51 -3.80 -8.24 -2.68
N ASN A 52 -3.03 -7.96 -3.72
CA ASN A 52 -2.46 -8.98 -4.61
C ASN A 52 -1.12 -9.54 -4.11
N ILE A 53 -0.44 -8.81 -3.22
CA ILE A 53 0.77 -9.23 -2.51
C ILE A 53 0.69 -8.85 -1.03
N PRO A 54 1.28 -9.61 -0.11
CA PRO A 54 1.15 -9.41 1.33
C PRO A 54 2.14 -8.36 1.88
N MET A 55 2.33 -7.25 1.19
CA MET A 55 3.31 -6.22 1.57
C MET A 55 2.69 -4.84 1.61
N VAL A 56 2.90 -4.14 2.73
CA VAL A 56 2.54 -2.72 2.87
C VAL A 56 3.75 -1.92 3.36
N SER A 57 3.80 -0.63 3.00
CA SER A 57 4.88 0.24 3.45
C SER A 57 4.58 0.88 4.81
N ALA A 58 5.62 1.07 5.61
CA ALA A 58 5.50 1.67 6.94
C ALA A 58 5.10 3.16 6.87
N ILE A 59 4.31 3.60 7.84
CA ILE A 59 3.82 4.98 7.98
C ILE A 59 4.97 5.87 8.46
N MET A 60 5.91 6.14 7.58
CA MET A 60 7.15 6.84 7.94
C MET A 60 7.51 7.88 6.90
N GLN A 61 7.92 9.06 7.36
CA GLN A 61 8.34 10.19 6.55
C GLN A 61 9.48 9.83 5.57
N SER A 62 10.38 8.95 5.99
CA SER A 62 11.50 8.47 5.18
C SER A 62 11.17 7.30 4.24
N VAL A 63 9.92 6.81 4.23
CA VAL A 63 9.52 5.61 3.49
C VAL A 63 8.37 5.88 2.53
N SER A 64 7.24 6.37 3.02
CA SER A 64 5.95 6.28 2.34
C SER A 64 5.44 7.60 1.79
N GLY A 65 6.02 8.05 0.69
CA GLY A 65 5.51 9.16 -0.12
C GLY A 65 4.69 8.68 -1.33
N GLU A 66 4.17 9.62 -2.12
CA GLU A 66 3.33 9.35 -3.28
C GLU A 66 3.99 8.48 -4.35
N LYS A 67 5.29 8.67 -4.62
CA LYS A 67 6.03 7.87 -5.62
C LYS A 67 6.10 6.40 -5.23
N LEU A 68 6.41 6.14 -3.95
CA LEU A 68 6.43 4.78 -3.42
C LEU A 68 5.02 4.17 -3.42
N ALA A 69 3.99 4.95 -3.09
CA ALA A 69 2.61 4.47 -3.10
C ALA A 69 2.19 4.00 -4.49
N ILE A 70 2.49 4.77 -5.54
CA ILE A 70 2.24 4.40 -6.92
C ILE A 70 3.03 3.15 -7.31
N ALA A 71 4.32 3.10 -6.99
CA ALA A 71 5.18 1.98 -7.35
C ALA A 71 4.75 0.68 -6.66
N LEU A 72 4.38 0.74 -5.38
CA LEU A 72 3.92 -0.44 -4.63
C LEU A 72 2.54 -0.92 -5.08
N ALA A 73 1.62 0.00 -5.40
CA ALA A 73 0.32 -0.35 -5.97
C ALA A 73 0.46 -1.04 -7.33
N LYS A 74 1.43 -0.66 -8.16
CA LYS A 74 1.81 -1.36 -9.41
C LYS A 74 2.23 -2.81 -9.18
N GLN A 75 2.81 -3.12 -8.04
CA GLN A 75 3.20 -4.48 -7.67
C GLN A 75 2.09 -5.24 -6.94
N GLY A 76 0.99 -4.58 -6.57
CA GLY A 76 -0.18 -5.20 -5.94
C GLY A 76 -0.24 -5.04 -4.41
N GLY A 77 0.63 -4.25 -3.81
CA GLY A 77 0.64 -3.89 -2.40
C GLY A 77 0.01 -2.54 -2.12
N VAL A 78 0.04 -2.10 -0.86
CA VAL A 78 -0.50 -0.82 -0.40
C VAL A 78 0.55 -0.02 0.35
N SER A 79 0.70 1.24 0.01
CA SER A 79 1.49 2.18 0.79
C SER A 79 0.60 3.02 1.69
N PHE A 80 1.01 3.22 2.94
CA PHE A 80 0.37 4.14 3.87
C PHE A 80 1.15 5.45 3.90
N ILE A 81 0.60 6.50 3.31
CA ILE A 81 1.20 7.84 3.32
C ILE A 81 1.43 8.29 4.77
N TYR A 82 2.57 8.89 5.05
CA TYR A 82 2.94 9.27 6.40
C TYR A 82 2.12 10.47 6.92
N GLY A 83 1.68 10.38 8.19
CA GLY A 83 0.88 11.41 8.86
C GLY A 83 1.68 12.53 9.53
N SER A 84 3.03 12.44 9.59
CA SER A 84 3.92 13.44 10.19
C SER A 84 4.12 14.67 9.30
N GLN A 85 3.03 15.22 8.82
CA GLN A 85 2.93 16.39 7.95
C GLN A 85 1.58 17.10 8.18
N SER A 86 1.38 18.24 7.55
CA SER A 86 0.08 18.92 7.63
C SER A 86 -1.02 18.08 6.99
N VAL A 87 -2.25 18.24 7.48
CA VAL A 87 -3.45 17.56 6.95
C VAL A 87 -3.58 17.78 5.44
N GLN A 88 -3.43 19.03 5.00
CA GLN A 88 -3.54 19.37 3.58
C GLN A 88 -2.46 18.69 2.72
N SER A 89 -1.20 18.68 3.18
CA SER A 89 -0.09 18.06 2.44
C SER A 89 -0.30 16.56 2.25
N GLU A 90 -0.77 15.86 3.28
CA GLU A 90 -1.06 14.42 3.21
C GLU A 90 -2.24 14.14 2.28
N ALA A 91 -3.34 14.90 2.41
CA ALA A 91 -4.50 14.81 1.52
C ALA A 91 -4.12 15.04 0.05
N ASP A 92 -3.23 15.99 -0.23
CA ASP A 92 -2.74 16.26 -1.58
C ASP A 92 -1.88 15.12 -2.13
N MET A 93 -1.06 14.46 -1.30
CA MET A 93 -0.35 13.24 -1.71
C MET A 93 -1.32 12.11 -2.07
N VAL A 94 -2.36 11.89 -1.26
CA VAL A 94 -3.41 10.90 -1.55
C VAL A 94 -4.10 11.24 -2.88
N ARG A 95 -4.52 12.50 -3.11
CA ARG A 95 -5.13 12.93 -4.38
C ARG A 95 -4.24 12.66 -5.57
N ARG A 96 -2.92 12.92 -5.47
CA ARG A 96 -1.98 12.64 -6.57
C ARG A 96 -1.85 11.16 -6.87
N VAL A 97 -1.86 10.28 -5.85
CA VAL A 97 -1.89 8.82 -6.07
C VAL A 97 -3.19 8.40 -6.75
N LYS A 98 -4.33 8.89 -6.27
CA LYS A 98 -5.65 8.57 -6.84
C LYS A 98 -5.82 9.11 -8.27
N ALA A 99 -5.25 10.27 -8.55
CA ALA A 99 -5.25 10.87 -9.90
C ALA A 99 -4.25 10.21 -10.85
N TYR A 100 -3.34 9.36 -10.38
CA TYR A 100 -2.39 8.66 -11.24
C TYR A 100 -3.09 7.61 -12.10
N LYS A 101 -3.10 7.83 -13.40
CA LYS A 101 -3.96 7.14 -14.36
C LYS A 101 -3.48 5.77 -14.78
N LYS A 102 -4.42 4.81 -14.91
CA LYS A 102 -4.14 3.42 -15.27
C LYS A 102 -5.22 2.82 -16.14
N GLY A 103 -4.89 2.51 -17.38
CA GLY A 103 -5.75 1.83 -18.35
C GLY A 103 -7.12 2.48 -18.54
N PHE A 104 -8.00 2.40 -17.54
CA PHE A 104 -9.25 3.13 -17.49
C PHE A 104 -9.07 4.43 -16.71
N VAL A 105 -9.34 5.54 -17.33
CA VAL A 105 -9.13 6.87 -16.76
C VAL A 105 -10.46 7.59 -16.65
N THR A 106 -10.89 7.93 -15.43
CA THR A 106 -11.92 8.96 -15.30
C THR A 106 -11.32 10.26 -15.80
N SER A 107 -11.93 10.86 -16.84
CA SER A 107 -11.37 12.05 -17.45
C SER A 107 -11.47 13.24 -16.48
N ASP A 108 -10.34 13.79 -16.11
CA ASP A 108 -10.22 15.08 -15.39
C ASP A 108 -9.92 16.23 -16.35
N SER A 109 -9.81 15.91 -17.64
CA SER A 109 -9.52 16.84 -18.74
C SER A 109 -10.77 16.96 -19.60
N ASN A 110 -11.79 17.63 -19.04
CA ASN A 110 -13.06 17.88 -19.72
C ASN A 110 -13.32 19.37 -19.84
N LEU A 111 -13.93 19.76 -20.94
CA LEU A 111 -14.37 21.15 -21.19
C LEU A 111 -15.80 21.14 -21.76
N PRO A 112 -16.57 22.23 -21.53
CA PRO A 112 -17.86 22.43 -22.17
C PRO A 112 -17.70 22.85 -23.65
N PRO A 113 -18.74 22.75 -24.47
CA PRO A 113 -18.67 23.07 -25.91
C PRO A 113 -18.38 24.53 -26.20
N GLU A 114 -18.60 25.44 -25.26
CA GLU A 114 -18.31 26.89 -25.38
C GLU A 114 -16.84 27.23 -25.14
N ALA A 115 -16.06 26.28 -24.57
CA ALA A 115 -14.63 26.48 -24.32
C ALA A 115 -13.84 26.79 -25.61
N THR A 116 -12.71 27.46 -25.43
CA THR A 116 -11.84 27.91 -26.52
C THR A 116 -10.56 27.10 -26.63
N LEU A 117 -9.78 27.30 -27.69
CA LEU A 117 -8.44 26.72 -27.81
C LEU A 117 -7.52 27.19 -26.66
N ALA A 118 -7.69 28.43 -26.17
CA ALA A 118 -6.95 28.92 -25.01
C ALA A 118 -7.23 28.05 -23.75
N ASP A 119 -8.50 27.68 -23.51
CA ASP A 119 -8.89 26.83 -22.40
C ASP A 119 -8.29 25.42 -22.53
N VAL A 120 -8.23 24.87 -23.74
CA VAL A 120 -7.57 23.58 -24.03
C VAL A 120 -6.08 23.64 -23.67
N LEU A 121 -5.39 24.72 -24.03
CA LEU A 121 -3.96 24.89 -23.76
C LEU A 121 -3.68 25.09 -22.27
N ASP A 122 -4.51 25.85 -21.56
CA ASP A 122 -4.43 26.03 -20.12
C ASP A 122 -4.65 24.69 -19.40
N LEU A 123 -5.71 23.97 -19.76
CA LEU A 123 -6.00 22.65 -19.20
C LEU A 123 -4.85 21.67 -19.43
N LYS A 124 -4.29 21.66 -20.64
CA LYS A 124 -3.11 20.84 -20.99
C LYS A 124 -1.89 21.22 -20.13
N THR A 125 -1.67 22.49 -19.87
CA THR A 125 -0.56 22.96 -19.03
C THR A 125 -0.74 22.50 -17.57
N ARG A 126 -1.97 22.54 -17.05
CA ARG A 126 -2.28 22.14 -15.69
C ARG A 126 -2.28 20.61 -15.49
N THR A 127 -2.81 19.86 -16.44
CA THR A 127 -3.01 18.40 -16.29
C THR A 127 -1.92 17.56 -16.98
N GLY A 128 -1.17 18.14 -17.91
CA GLY A 128 -0.21 17.42 -18.75
C GLY A 128 -0.86 16.52 -19.82
N HIS A 129 -2.20 16.55 -19.96
CA HIS A 129 -2.91 15.67 -20.88
C HIS A 129 -3.06 16.28 -22.26
N SER A 130 -2.85 15.45 -23.30
CA SER A 130 -2.93 15.87 -24.70
C SER A 130 -4.29 15.62 -25.35
N THR A 131 -5.21 14.96 -24.66
CA THR A 131 -6.57 14.68 -25.10
C THR A 131 -7.55 15.23 -24.08
N VAL A 132 -8.51 16.01 -24.56
CA VAL A 132 -9.55 16.67 -23.77
C VAL A 132 -10.90 16.15 -24.24
N ALA A 133 -11.74 15.65 -23.35
CA ALA A 133 -13.11 15.27 -23.66
C ALA A 133 -14.01 16.51 -23.62
N ILE A 134 -14.88 16.64 -24.60
CA ILE A 134 -15.88 17.70 -24.65
C ILE A 134 -17.21 17.08 -24.20
N THR A 135 -17.73 17.53 -23.05
CA THR A 135 -18.98 17.05 -22.46
C THR A 135 -20.00 18.21 -22.39
N ALA A 136 -21.28 17.89 -22.41
CA ALA A 136 -22.33 18.90 -22.52
C ALA A 136 -22.25 20.01 -21.46
N ASP A 137 -21.88 19.63 -20.22
CA ASP A 137 -21.81 20.54 -19.08
C ASP A 137 -20.37 20.79 -18.57
N GLY A 138 -19.36 20.20 -19.25
CA GLY A 138 -17.96 20.31 -18.85
C GLY A 138 -17.46 19.41 -17.72
N PRO A 139 -18.24 18.82 -16.83
CA PRO A 139 -17.80 17.95 -15.76
C PRO A 139 -17.47 16.52 -16.23
N PRO A 140 -16.71 15.76 -15.44
CA PRO A 140 -16.59 14.32 -15.58
C PRO A 140 -17.98 13.66 -15.58
N HIS A 141 -18.13 12.56 -16.34
CA HIS A 141 -19.39 11.82 -16.45
C HIS A 141 -20.57 12.60 -17.11
N GLY A 142 -20.31 13.72 -17.78
CA GLY A 142 -21.27 14.40 -18.61
C GLY A 142 -21.47 13.72 -19.97
N LYS A 143 -22.56 14.06 -20.66
CA LYS A 143 -22.84 13.54 -22.01
C LYS A 143 -21.70 13.91 -22.98
N LEU A 144 -21.08 12.90 -23.59
CA LEU A 144 -19.96 13.09 -24.51
C LEU A 144 -20.43 13.73 -25.83
N LEU A 145 -19.78 14.81 -26.22
CA LEU A 145 -20.03 15.52 -27.50
C LEU A 145 -18.90 15.32 -28.52
N GLY A 146 -17.67 15.15 -28.04
CA GLY A 146 -16.50 14.99 -28.88
C GLY A 146 -15.21 14.93 -28.09
N ILE A 147 -14.09 14.90 -28.76
CA ILE A 147 -12.75 15.02 -28.16
C ILE A 147 -11.89 16.03 -28.93
N VAL A 148 -10.96 16.66 -28.20
CA VAL A 148 -9.86 17.45 -28.79
C VAL A 148 -8.55 16.76 -28.48
N ALA A 149 -7.79 16.43 -29.52
CA ALA A 149 -6.44 15.87 -29.40
C ALA A 149 -5.41 16.84 -30.03
N SER A 150 -4.12 16.65 -29.73
CA SER A 150 -3.06 17.54 -30.27
C SER A 150 -2.99 17.60 -31.80
N ARG A 151 -3.57 16.63 -32.50
CA ARG A 151 -3.66 16.62 -33.98
C ARG A 151 -4.76 17.52 -34.53
N ASP A 152 -5.74 17.92 -33.70
CA ASP A 152 -6.94 18.64 -34.12
C ASP A 152 -6.70 20.15 -34.21
N TYR A 153 -5.56 20.66 -33.70
CA TYR A 153 -5.22 22.08 -33.76
C TYR A 153 -3.75 22.36 -34.13
N ARG A 154 -3.52 23.52 -34.71
CA ARG A 154 -2.17 24.05 -35.03
C ARG A 154 -2.09 25.53 -34.63
N LEU A 155 -1.29 25.82 -33.59
CA LEU A 155 -1.14 27.18 -33.04
C LEU A 155 -0.66 28.21 -34.08
N SER A 156 0.09 27.78 -35.10
CA SER A 156 0.55 28.65 -36.17
C SER A 156 -0.53 29.04 -37.20
N ARG A 157 -1.73 28.44 -37.09
CA ARG A 157 -2.81 28.62 -38.10
C ARG A 157 -4.19 28.85 -37.48
N MET A 158 -4.33 28.76 -36.17
CA MET A 158 -5.62 28.85 -35.48
C MET A 158 -5.55 29.92 -34.41
N SER A 159 -6.61 30.73 -34.28
CA SER A 159 -6.76 31.65 -33.16
C SER A 159 -7.03 30.89 -31.88
N THR A 160 -6.49 31.38 -30.76
CA THR A 160 -6.74 30.84 -29.43
C THR A 160 -8.18 31.05 -28.95
N ASP A 161 -8.92 31.99 -29.56
CA ASP A 161 -10.33 32.29 -29.26
C ASP A 161 -11.32 31.37 -29.99
N LEU A 162 -10.82 30.48 -30.88
CA LEU A 162 -11.65 29.54 -31.61
C LEU A 162 -12.32 28.55 -30.65
N LYS A 163 -13.63 28.34 -30.77
CA LYS A 163 -14.38 27.41 -29.94
C LYS A 163 -14.02 25.96 -30.24
N VAL A 164 -13.99 25.11 -29.21
CA VAL A 164 -13.65 23.68 -29.35
C VAL A 164 -14.56 22.96 -30.35
N THR A 165 -15.82 23.36 -30.47
CA THR A 165 -16.80 22.79 -31.41
C THR A 165 -16.42 22.98 -32.90
N GLU A 166 -15.55 23.94 -33.19
CA GLU A 166 -15.12 24.23 -34.57
C GLU A 166 -13.97 23.34 -35.05
N PHE A 167 -13.24 22.70 -34.10
CA PHE A 167 -12.07 21.89 -34.44
C PHE A 167 -12.01 20.53 -33.70
N MET A 168 -12.90 20.25 -32.77
CA MET A 168 -12.97 18.93 -32.11
C MET A 168 -13.33 17.83 -33.11
N THR A 169 -12.94 16.59 -32.80
CA THR A 169 -13.52 15.43 -33.45
C THR A 169 -14.89 15.14 -32.78
N PRO A 170 -16.01 15.35 -33.50
CA PRO A 170 -17.35 15.18 -32.92
C PRO A 170 -17.71 13.70 -32.72
N LEU A 171 -18.69 13.43 -31.84
CA LEU A 171 -19.08 12.09 -31.39
C LEU A 171 -19.41 11.13 -32.53
N ASP A 172 -20.07 11.61 -33.59
CA ASP A 172 -20.44 10.82 -34.79
C ASP A 172 -19.24 10.30 -35.58
N LYS A 173 -18.05 10.88 -35.35
CA LYS A 173 -16.77 10.45 -35.94
C LYS A 173 -15.86 9.73 -34.95
N LEU A 174 -16.29 9.55 -33.71
CA LEU A 174 -15.53 8.86 -32.69
C LEU A 174 -15.87 7.38 -32.64
N VAL A 175 -14.86 6.57 -32.42
CA VAL A 175 -15.04 5.21 -31.93
C VAL A 175 -15.23 5.28 -30.45
N THR A 176 -16.32 4.73 -29.94
CA THR A 176 -16.64 4.60 -28.50
C THR A 176 -16.94 3.15 -28.17
N ALA A 177 -16.89 2.79 -26.89
CA ALA A 177 -17.31 1.46 -26.43
C ALA A 177 -18.13 1.58 -25.12
N PRO A 178 -18.91 0.54 -24.77
CA PRO A 178 -19.65 0.51 -23.52
C PRO A 178 -18.75 0.59 -22.28
N ALA A 179 -19.23 1.19 -21.20
CA ALA A 179 -18.46 1.41 -19.97
C ALA A 179 -17.96 0.10 -19.29
N ASN A 180 -18.63 -1.03 -19.55
CA ASN A 180 -18.29 -2.35 -19.03
C ASN A 180 -17.32 -3.15 -19.92
N THR A 181 -16.85 -2.59 -21.05
CA THR A 181 -15.89 -3.24 -21.96
C THR A 181 -14.58 -3.55 -21.20
N SER A 182 -14.05 -4.76 -21.35
CA SER A 182 -12.79 -5.13 -20.74
C SER A 182 -11.62 -4.33 -21.32
N LEU A 183 -10.52 -4.19 -20.55
CA LEU A 183 -9.34 -3.49 -21.04
C LEU A 183 -8.72 -4.21 -22.26
N HIS A 184 -8.79 -5.54 -22.31
CA HIS A 184 -8.37 -6.35 -23.45
C HIS A 184 -9.16 -5.95 -24.69
N ASP A 185 -10.49 -5.98 -24.63
CA ASP A 185 -11.35 -5.66 -25.77
C ASP A 185 -11.20 -4.16 -26.19
N CYS A 186 -11.01 -3.26 -25.21
CA CYS A 186 -10.69 -1.86 -25.49
C CYS A 186 -9.42 -1.72 -26.34
N ASN A 187 -8.41 -2.56 -26.08
CA ASN A 187 -7.17 -2.51 -26.82
C ASN A 187 -7.30 -3.07 -28.22
N ASP A 188 -8.09 -4.12 -28.41
CA ASP A 188 -8.39 -4.65 -29.74
C ASP A 188 -9.13 -3.58 -30.56
N ILE A 189 -10.12 -2.89 -29.97
CA ILE A 189 -10.82 -1.75 -30.60
C ILE A 189 -9.83 -0.64 -30.97
N ILE A 190 -8.92 -0.27 -30.06
CA ILE A 190 -7.90 0.78 -30.29
C ILE A 190 -6.98 0.38 -31.43
N TRP A 191 -6.54 -0.88 -31.47
CA TRP A 191 -5.64 -1.40 -32.47
C TRP A 191 -6.29 -1.46 -33.85
N ASP A 192 -7.48 -2.05 -33.93
CA ASP A 192 -8.20 -2.27 -35.19
C ASP A 192 -8.60 -0.93 -35.86
N ASN A 193 -9.00 0.04 -35.05
CA ASN A 193 -9.39 1.38 -35.53
C ASN A 193 -8.22 2.35 -35.63
N LYS A 194 -6.98 1.94 -35.25
CA LYS A 194 -5.77 2.78 -35.32
C LYS A 194 -5.90 4.11 -34.55
N ILE A 195 -6.63 4.11 -33.45
CA ILE A 195 -6.85 5.26 -32.59
C ILE A 195 -5.89 5.25 -31.39
N ASN A 196 -5.70 6.40 -30.73
CA ASN A 196 -4.84 6.53 -29.54
C ASN A 196 -5.63 6.65 -28.25
N SER A 197 -6.92 6.90 -28.34
CA SER A 197 -7.82 7.04 -27.18
C SER A 197 -9.21 6.52 -27.52
N LEU A 198 -9.83 5.83 -26.58
CA LEU A 198 -11.16 5.25 -26.70
C LEU A 198 -12.02 5.75 -25.53
N PRO A 199 -13.04 6.60 -25.80
CA PRO A 199 -14.03 6.95 -24.80
C PRO A 199 -14.96 5.76 -24.49
N LEU A 200 -15.20 5.48 -23.22
CA LEU A 200 -16.20 4.53 -22.78
C LEU A 200 -17.42 5.27 -22.23
N VAL A 201 -18.58 4.94 -22.76
CA VAL A 201 -19.84 5.61 -22.43
C VAL A 201 -20.85 4.64 -21.82
N ASP A 202 -21.75 5.17 -20.99
CA ASP A 202 -22.92 4.43 -20.50
C ASP A 202 -24.03 4.38 -21.57
N GLU A 203 -25.15 3.72 -21.23
CA GLU A 203 -26.32 3.58 -22.12
C GLU A 203 -26.95 4.93 -22.49
N GLN A 204 -26.74 5.97 -21.68
CA GLN A 204 -27.24 7.33 -21.90
C GLN A 204 -26.27 8.19 -22.72
N GLY A 205 -25.07 7.66 -23.04
CA GLY A 205 -24.01 8.35 -23.77
C GLY A 205 -23.16 9.27 -22.89
N ASN A 206 -23.19 9.10 -21.57
CA ASN A 206 -22.31 9.84 -20.67
C ASN A 206 -20.93 9.20 -20.61
N LEU A 207 -19.90 10.02 -20.62
CA LEU A 207 -18.52 9.57 -20.53
C LEU A 207 -18.24 8.98 -19.15
N GLN A 208 -17.84 7.70 -19.10
CA GLN A 208 -17.45 7.04 -17.88
C GLN A 208 -15.92 6.96 -17.72
N TYR A 209 -15.24 6.52 -18.77
CA TYR A 209 -13.78 6.35 -18.79
C TYR A 209 -13.19 6.75 -20.13
N MET A 210 -11.90 7.05 -20.12
CA MET A 210 -11.03 7.12 -21.29
C MET A 210 -10.01 5.99 -21.21
N VAL A 211 -9.77 5.29 -22.32
CA VAL A 211 -8.69 4.31 -22.43
C VAL A 211 -7.69 4.83 -23.47
N PHE A 212 -6.41 4.82 -23.11
CA PHE A 212 -5.34 5.29 -23.99
C PHE A 212 -4.43 4.13 -24.39
N ARG A 213 -4.01 4.12 -25.65
CA ARG A 213 -3.10 3.08 -26.17
C ARG A 213 -1.83 2.91 -25.32
N LYS A 214 -1.23 4.03 -24.86
CA LYS A 214 -0.04 4.02 -24.00
C LYS A 214 -0.25 3.30 -22.64
N ASP A 215 -1.49 3.28 -22.14
CA ASP A 215 -1.80 2.72 -20.83
C ASP A 215 -1.93 1.19 -20.91
N TYR A 216 -2.21 0.63 -22.09
CA TYR A 216 -2.22 -0.81 -22.30
C TYR A 216 -0.84 -1.46 -22.12
N ASP A 217 0.16 -0.86 -22.74
CA ASP A 217 1.53 -1.36 -22.62
C ASP A 217 1.95 -1.35 -21.13
N SER A 218 1.60 -0.27 -20.41
CA SER A 218 1.84 -0.18 -18.96
C SER A 218 1.08 -1.22 -18.15
N HIS A 219 -0.19 -1.54 -18.48
CA HIS A 219 -0.97 -2.57 -17.78
C HIS A 219 -0.40 -3.99 -18.03
N LYS A 220 0.05 -4.25 -19.25
CA LYS A 220 0.68 -5.53 -19.58
C LYS A 220 1.96 -5.76 -18.77
N GLU A 221 2.70 -4.70 -18.47
CA GLU A 221 3.89 -4.74 -17.62
C GLU A 221 3.55 -4.91 -16.12
N HIS A 222 2.33 -4.54 -15.69
CA HIS A 222 1.89 -4.52 -14.29
C HIS A 222 0.63 -5.36 -14.03
N ALA A 223 0.63 -6.63 -14.45
CA ALA A 223 -0.52 -7.52 -14.31
C ALA A 223 -1.03 -7.71 -12.86
N ASN A 224 -0.22 -7.41 -11.86
CA ASN A 224 -0.56 -7.53 -10.43
C ASN A 224 -1.01 -6.20 -9.79
N GLU A 225 -1.16 -5.13 -10.56
CA GLU A 225 -1.52 -3.84 -9.98
C GLU A 225 -2.80 -3.87 -9.15
N LEU A 226 -2.85 -3.06 -8.10
CA LEU A 226 -3.98 -2.99 -7.19
C LEU A 226 -4.79 -1.71 -7.44
N LEU A 227 -6.01 -1.90 -7.93
CA LEU A 227 -6.94 -0.84 -8.27
C LEU A 227 -8.21 -0.93 -7.42
N ASP A 228 -8.80 0.22 -7.15
CA ASP A 228 -10.15 0.33 -6.58
C ASP A 228 -11.25 0.15 -7.65
N ALA A 229 -12.51 0.28 -7.24
CA ALA A 229 -13.66 0.17 -8.15
C ALA A 229 -13.65 1.25 -9.25
N ASN A 230 -13.02 2.41 -9.01
CA ASN A 230 -12.90 3.52 -9.96
C ASN A 230 -11.64 3.41 -10.85
N LYS A 231 -10.95 2.28 -10.80
CA LYS A 231 -9.69 2.04 -11.54
C LYS A 231 -8.55 2.99 -11.17
N SER A 232 -8.60 3.55 -9.96
CA SER A 232 -7.49 4.29 -9.35
C SER A 232 -6.65 3.37 -8.46
N TYR A 233 -5.37 3.70 -8.24
CA TYR A 233 -4.56 2.94 -7.30
C TYR A 233 -5.11 2.99 -5.89
N VAL A 234 -5.09 1.84 -5.23
CA VAL A 234 -5.39 1.75 -3.79
C VAL A 234 -4.26 2.38 -3.00
N VAL A 235 -4.62 3.25 -2.06
CA VAL A 235 -3.68 3.95 -1.18
C VAL A 235 -4.22 4.05 0.23
N GLY A 236 -3.34 3.81 1.20
CA GLY A 236 -3.58 4.05 2.61
C GLY A 236 -3.00 5.37 3.09
N ALA A 237 -3.44 5.82 4.26
CA ALA A 237 -2.88 6.99 4.94
C ALA A 237 -2.79 6.78 6.45
N GLY A 238 -1.74 7.30 7.06
CA GLY A 238 -1.54 7.27 8.50
C GLY A 238 -2.29 8.40 9.19
N ILE A 239 -2.99 8.08 10.26
CA ILE A 239 -3.61 9.07 11.14
C ILE A 239 -3.08 8.92 12.56
N ASN A 240 -3.25 9.92 13.39
CA ASN A 240 -2.91 9.89 14.80
C ASN A 240 -4.16 10.03 15.68
N THR A 241 -4.00 9.90 16.99
CA THR A 241 -5.09 9.96 17.97
C THR A 241 -5.40 11.38 18.48
N ARG A 242 -4.90 12.44 17.81
CA ARG A 242 -5.05 13.85 18.26
C ARG A 242 -5.82 14.70 17.27
N ASP A 243 -5.40 14.72 15.99
CA ASP A 243 -6.00 15.58 14.96
C ASP A 243 -6.94 14.81 14.01
N TYR A 244 -7.34 13.59 14.38
CA TYR A 244 -8.18 12.74 13.53
C TYR A 244 -9.48 13.40 13.09
N ALA A 245 -10.08 14.26 13.93
CA ALA A 245 -11.33 14.94 13.60
C ALA A 245 -11.21 15.93 12.42
N GLU A 246 -10.00 16.46 12.18
CA GLU A 246 -9.69 17.32 11.02
C GLU A 246 -9.10 16.48 9.87
N ARG A 247 -8.20 15.56 10.19
CA ARG A 247 -7.42 14.78 9.21
C ARG A 247 -8.27 13.77 8.46
N VAL A 248 -9.12 13.01 9.16
CA VAL A 248 -9.95 11.96 8.54
C VAL A 248 -10.87 12.52 7.47
N PRO A 249 -11.65 13.60 7.69
CA PRO A 249 -12.47 14.20 6.63
C PRO A 249 -11.66 14.59 5.39
N ALA A 250 -10.51 15.23 5.57
CA ALA A 250 -9.66 15.66 4.46
C ALA A 250 -9.10 14.48 3.63
N LEU A 251 -8.73 13.38 4.30
CA LEU A 251 -8.25 12.16 3.64
C LEU A 251 -9.38 11.41 2.92
N VAL A 252 -10.57 11.35 3.53
CA VAL A 252 -11.76 10.75 2.90
C VAL A 252 -12.14 11.52 1.64
N ASP A 253 -12.12 12.84 1.71
CA ASP A 253 -12.38 13.74 0.57
C ASP A 253 -11.31 13.60 -0.53
N ALA A 254 -10.07 13.30 -0.15
CA ALA A 254 -8.99 12.98 -1.08
C ALA A 254 -9.12 11.60 -1.73
N GLY A 255 -10.06 10.74 -1.28
CA GLY A 255 -10.32 9.41 -1.82
C GLY A 255 -9.44 8.30 -1.23
N VAL A 256 -8.96 8.44 0.00
CA VAL A 256 -8.19 7.36 0.67
C VAL A 256 -9.03 6.07 0.78
N ASP A 257 -8.40 4.93 0.53
CA ASP A 257 -9.07 3.63 0.58
C ASP A 257 -9.06 3.01 1.98
N VAL A 258 -8.00 3.26 2.75
CA VAL A 258 -7.82 2.71 4.09
C VAL A 258 -6.97 3.62 4.96
N LEU A 259 -7.42 3.85 6.18
CA LEU A 259 -6.67 4.56 7.21
C LEU A 259 -5.90 3.58 8.09
N CYS A 260 -4.84 4.05 8.74
CA CYS A 260 -4.16 3.32 9.79
C CYS A 260 -3.75 4.26 10.92
N ILE A 261 -4.17 3.96 12.15
CA ILE A 261 -3.74 4.74 13.30
C ILE A 261 -2.27 4.45 13.57
N ASP A 262 -1.44 5.47 13.47
CA ASP A 262 -0.01 5.41 13.79
C ASP A 262 0.22 5.92 15.20
N SER A 263 0.39 4.98 16.13
CA SER A 263 0.65 5.24 17.55
C SER A 263 1.71 4.27 18.07
N SER A 264 2.46 4.70 19.09
CA SER A 264 3.45 3.84 19.76
C SER A 264 2.79 2.70 20.52
N GLU A 265 1.55 2.85 20.96
CA GLU A 265 0.78 1.87 21.72
C GLU A 265 -0.66 1.77 21.23
N GLY A 266 -1.07 0.55 20.86
CA GLY A 266 -2.42 0.28 20.38
C GLY A 266 -3.43 -0.05 21.49
N TYR A 267 -2.96 -0.63 22.59
CA TYR A 267 -3.82 -0.98 23.73
C TYR A 267 -4.08 0.23 24.62
N SER A 268 -4.73 1.22 24.07
CA SER A 268 -4.98 2.50 24.74
C SER A 268 -6.38 3.05 24.46
N GLU A 269 -6.92 3.82 25.40
CA GLU A 269 -8.20 4.49 25.26
C GLU A 269 -8.22 5.47 24.08
N TRP A 270 -7.11 6.06 23.75
CA TRP A 270 -6.97 6.98 22.61
C TRP A 270 -7.29 6.32 21.28
N GLN A 271 -6.84 5.07 21.09
CA GLN A 271 -7.16 4.27 19.91
C GLN A 271 -8.66 3.98 19.82
N SER A 272 -9.26 3.49 20.90
CA SER A 272 -10.70 3.17 20.90
C SER A 272 -11.58 4.39 20.67
N ARG A 273 -11.20 5.55 21.23
CA ARG A 273 -11.90 6.83 20.97
C ARG A 273 -11.81 7.26 19.51
N THR A 274 -10.63 7.15 18.90
CA THR A 274 -10.42 7.47 17.49
C THR A 274 -11.25 6.56 16.58
N ILE A 275 -11.23 5.25 16.83
CA ILE A 275 -12.04 4.28 16.09
C ILE A 275 -13.54 4.58 16.27
N ALA A 276 -14.00 4.81 17.51
CA ALA A 276 -15.39 5.12 17.80
C ALA A 276 -15.86 6.37 17.05
N TRP A 277 -15.05 7.42 17.02
CA TRP A 277 -15.35 8.64 16.27
C TRP A 277 -15.49 8.37 14.77
N ILE A 278 -14.58 7.58 14.17
CA ILE A 278 -14.66 7.20 12.75
C ILE A 278 -15.94 6.40 12.49
N ARG A 279 -16.29 5.46 13.36
CA ARG A 279 -17.49 4.64 13.22
C ARG A 279 -18.78 5.47 13.36
N GLU A 280 -18.79 6.44 14.25
CA GLU A 280 -19.93 7.36 14.43
C GLU A 280 -20.17 8.22 13.17
N HIS A 281 -19.11 8.74 12.54
CA HIS A 281 -19.23 9.68 11.42
C HIS A 281 -19.34 8.98 10.06
N TYR A 282 -18.69 7.84 9.87
CA TYR A 282 -18.54 7.17 8.57
C TYR A 282 -19.02 5.71 8.54
N GLY A 283 -19.37 5.13 9.68
CA GLY A 283 -19.72 3.71 9.77
C GLY A 283 -18.61 2.80 9.27
N ASP A 284 -18.98 1.77 8.50
CA ASP A 284 -18.04 0.83 7.88
C ASP A 284 -17.54 1.28 6.48
N LYS A 285 -17.94 2.45 6.02
CA LYS A 285 -17.49 2.99 4.71
C LYS A 285 -16.01 3.33 4.73
N VAL A 286 -15.53 3.90 5.83
CA VAL A 286 -14.11 4.22 6.03
C VAL A 286 -13.45 3.05 6.75
N LYS A 287 -12.42 2.48 6.12
CA LYS A 287 -11.63 1.39 6.68
C LYS A 287 -10.50 1.94 7.53
N VAL A 288 -10.29 1.36 8.72
CA VAL A 288 -9.26 1.82 9.66
C VAL A 288 -8.56 0.65 10.34
N GLY A 289 -7.24 0.57 10.15
CA GLY A 289 -6.34 -0.27 10.92
C GLY A 289 -5.90 0.40 12.21
N ALA A 290 -5.56 -0.40 13.20
CA ALA A 290 -5.17 0.08 14.52
C ALA A 290 -3.98 -0.73 15.08
N GLY A 291 -3.24 -0.17 16.00
CA GLY A 291 -2.07 -0.80 16.62
C GLY A 291 -1.04 0.23 17.07
N ASN A 292 0.13 -0.19 17.58
CA ASN A 292 0.57 -1.59 17.59
C ASN A 292 0.26 -2.26 18.93
N VAL A 293 0.01 -3.56 18.84
CA VAL A 293 -0.16 -4.45 19.99
C VAL A 293 0.81 -5.65 19.89
N VAL A 294 1.01 -6.39 20.97
CA VAL A 294 1.95 -7.52 21.01
C VAL A 294 1.38 -8.78 21.66
N ASP A 295 0.11 -8.77 22.04
CA ASP A 295 -0.54 -9.85 22.76
C ASP A 295 -2.03 -9.99 22.41
N ARG A 296 -2.63 -11.04 22.99
CA ARG A 296 -4.04 -11.37 22.87
C ARG A 296 -4.97 -10.23 23.32
N GLU A 297 -4.67 -9.64 24.48
CA GLU A 297 -5.56 -8.65 25.11
C GLU A 297 -5.64 -7.39 24.26
N GLY A 298 -4.49 -6.91 23.77
CA GLY A 298 -4.40 -5.77 22.86
C GLY A 298 -5.16 -6.01 21.56
N PHE A 299 -5.05 -7.21 20.96
CA PHE A 299 -5.82 -7.56 19.76
C PHE A 299 -7.32 -7.53 20.04
N LEU A 300 -7.79 -8.21 21.08
CA LEU A 300 -9.23 -8.27 21.40
C LEU A 300 -9.81 -6.89 21.72
N PHE A 301 -9.04 -6.02 22.35
CA PHE A 301 -9.43 -4.64 22.62
C PHE A 301 -9.69 -3.87 21.32
N LEU A 302 -8.77 -3.91 20.37
CA LEU A 302 -8.90 -3.20 19.08
C LEU A 302 -9.98 -3.84 18.19
N ALA A 303 -10.10 -5.17 18.20
CA ALA A 303 -11.15 -5.89 17.48
C ALA A 303 -12.56 -5.45 17.96
N LYS A 304 -12.77 -5.39 19.27
CA LYS A 304 -14.03 -4.93 19.88
C LYS A 304 -14.29 -3.46 19.64
N ALA A 305 -13.24 -2.63 19.57
CA ALA A 305 -13.37 -1.22 19.21
C ALA A 305 -13.81 -1.01 17.76
N GLY A 306 -13.68 -2.02 16.89
CA GLY A 306 -14.14 -1.97 15.51
C GLY A 306 -13.03 -1.75 14.47
N ALA A 307 -11.77 -2.07 14.77
CA ALA A 307 -10.68 -2.03 13.81
C ALA A 307 -10.94 -2.95 12.61
N ASP A 308 -10.50 -2.52 11.41
CA ASP A 308 -10.59 -3.34 10.20
C ASP A 308 -9.39 -4.27 10.02
N PHE A 309 -8.23 -3.92 10.56
CA PHE A 309 -7.07 -4.79 10.74
C PHE A 309 -6.27 -4.36 11.97
N VAL A 310 -5.44 -5.25 12.48
CA VAL A 310 -4.61 -4.96 13.66
C VAL A 310 -3.13 -5.11 13.34
N LYS A 311 -2.35 -4.08 13.69
CA LYS A 311 -0.90 -4.02 13.52
C LYS A 311 -0.18 -4.56 14.74
N ILE A 312 0.79 -5.48 14.54
CA ILE A 312 1.49 -6.22 15.59
C ILE A 312 2.96 -5.86 15.59
N GLY A 313 3.48 -5.45 16.72
CA GLY A 313 4.90 -5.25 16.93
C GLY A 313 5.24 -3.95 17.67
N ILE A 314 6.01 -4.04 18.72
CA ILE A 314 6.54 -2.91 19.49
C ILE A 314 8.05 -3.11 19.66
N GLY A 315 8.82 -2.11 19.23
CA GLY A 315 10.27 -2.09 19.40
C GLY A 315 11.05 -3.03 18.49
N GLY A 316 10.42 -3.61 17.43
CA GLY A 316 11.07 -4.55 16.51
C GLY A 316 11.67 -3.90 15.25
N GLY A 317 11.43 -2.63 14.99
CA GLY A 317 11.96 -1.92 13.83
C GLY A 317 13.47 -1.71 13.89
N SER A 318 14.16 -1.68 12.73
CA SER A 318 15.63 -1.56 12.64
C SER A 318 16.19 -0.27 13.25
N ILE A 319 15.38 0.77 13.35
CA ILE A 319 15.74 2.09 13.88
C ILE A 319 14.88 2.50 15.09
N CYS A 320 14.07 1.56 15.61
CA CYS A 320 13.30 1.75 16.82
C CYS A 320 14.14 1.39 18.03
N ILE A 321 14.28 2.32 18.97
CA ILE A 321 15.01 2.13 20.24
C ILE A 321 14.11 2.09 21.47
N THR A 322 12.81 1.90 21.29
CA THR A 322 11.83 1.81 22.40
C THR A 322 12.21 0.74 23.42
N ARG A 323 12.72 -0.43 22.98
CA ARG A 323 13.16 -1.50 23.88
C ARG A 323 14.38 -1.09 24.69
N GLU A 324 15.30 -0.34 24.08
CA GLU A 324 16.51 0.15 24.73
C GLU A 324 16.21 1.28 25.72
N THR A 325 15.35 2.21 25.35
CA THR A 325 15.07 3.43 26.13
C THR A 325 14.01 3.23 27.19
N LYS A 326 12.99 2.36 26.94
CA LYS A 326 11.82 2.17 27.81
C LYS A 326 11.69 0.75 28.38
N GLY A 327 12.41 -0.22 27.82
CA GLY A 327 12.25 -1.63 28.18
C GLY A 327 10.91 -2.23 27.73
N ILE A 328 10.21 -1.60 26.79
CA ILE A 328 8.89 -2.00 26.31
C ILE A 328 9.04 -2.73 24.97
N GLY A 329 8.41 -3.89 24.84
CA GLY A 329 8.38 -4.67 23.61
C GLY A 329 8.21 -6.16 23.81
N ARG A 330 8.12 -6.88 22.70
CA ARG A 330 8.04 -8.35 22.66
C ARG A 330 8.73 -8.88 21.41
N GLY A 331 9.27 -10.09 21.43
CA GLY A 331 9.79 -10.77 20.26
C GLY A 331 8.72 -10.91 19.18
N GLN A 332 9.05 -10.53 17.94
CA GLN A 332 8.04 -10.37 16.90
C GLN A 332 7.35 -11.69 16.53
N ALA A 333 8.08 -12.79 16.47
CA ALA A 333 7.51 -14.10 16.18
C ALA A 333 6.50 -14.52 17.26
N THR A 334 6.87 -14.36 18.55
CA THR A 334 5.98 -14.67 19.67
C THR A 334 4.70 -13.82 19.62
N ALA A 335 4.84 -12.52 19.36
CA ALA A 335 3.69 -11.61 19.24
C ALA A 335 2.73 -12.01 18.11
N VAL A 336 3.27 -12.32 16.93
CA VAL A 336 2.47 -12.73 15.77
C VAL A 336 1.72 -14.04 16.06
N ILE A 337 2.40 -15.05 16.59
CA ILE A 337 1.79 -16.36 16.90
C ILE A 337 0.63 -16.21 17.91
N GLU A 338 0.83 -15.42 18.97
CA GLU A 338 -0.19 -15.23 20.00
C GLU A 338 -1.40 -14.46 19.47
N VAL A 339 -1.15 -13.39 18.73
CA VAL A 339 -2.25 -12.59 18.15
C VAL A 339 -2.98 -13.36 17.06
N ALA A 340 -2.29 -14.18 16.26
CA ALA A 340 -2.92 -15.04 15.26
C ALA A 340 -3.91 -16.03 15.90
N LYS A 341 -3.52 -16.67 17.03
CA LYS A 341 -4.43 -17.53 17.79
C LYS A 341 -5.65 -16.75 18.32
N ALA A 342 -5.43 -15.54 18.82
CA ALA A 342 -6.52 -14.71 19.32
C ALA A 342 -7.48 -14.29 18.18
N ARG A 343 -6.96 -13.97 16.98
CA ARG A 343 -7.75 -13.69 15.79
C ARG A 343 -8.60 -14.88 15.36
N ASP A 344 -8.02 -16.08 15.33
CA ASP A 344 -8.73 -17.29 14.92
C ASP A 344 -9.85 -17.64 15.89
N GLU A 345 -9.62 -17.57 17.20
CA GLU A 345 -10.64 -17.74 18.21
C GLU A 345 -11.75 -16.66 18.12
N TYR A 346 -11.39 -15.40 17.88
CA TYR A 346 -12.36 -14.33 17.68
C TYR A 346 -13.23 -14.57 16.44
N TYR A 347 -12.60 -15.05 15.35
CA TYR A 347 -13.31 -15.42 14.13
C TYR A 347 -14.29 -16.57 14.34
N GLU A 348 -13.89 -17.62 15.06
CA GLU A 348 -14.76 -18.74 15.39
C GLU A 348 -15.97 -18.30 16.24
N GLN A 349 -15.75 -17.40 17.21
CA GLN A 349 -16.78 -16.94 18.12
C GLN A 349 -17.76 -15.93 17.49
N THR A 350 -17.27 -15.06 16.62
CA THR A 350 -18.03 -13.91 16.11
C THR A 350 -18.39 -14.00 14.61
N GLY A 351 -17.72 -14.87 13.88
CA GLY A 351 -17.78 -14.89 12.41
C GLY A 351 -17.12 -13.71 11.73
N ILE A 352 -16.38 -12.85 12.46
CA ILE A 352 -15.68 -11.69 11.93
C ILE A 352 -14.18 -11.99 11.86
N TYR A 353 -13.64 -12.06 10.63
CA TYR A 353 -12.20 -12.17 10.41
C TYR A 353 -11.57 -10.79 10.37
N ILE A 354 -10.59 -10.56 11.23
CA ILE A 354 -9.82 -9.30 11.28
C ILE A 354 -8.39 -9.60 10.89
N PRO A 355 -7.92 -9.18 9.70
CA PRO A 355 -6.54 -9.42 9.28
C PRO A 355 -5.53 -8.83 10.26
N ILE A 356 -4.38 -9.50 10.38
CA ILE A 356 -3.27 -9.04 11.21
C ILE A 356 -2.04 -8.72 10.37
N CYS A 357 -1.45 -7.56 10.65
CA CYS A 357 -0.26 -7.04 9.99
C CYS A 357 0.95 -7.21 10.90
N SER A 358 1.95 -7.98 10.49
CA SER A 358 3.23 -8.02 11.20
C SER A 358 4.07 -6.81 10.85
N ASP A 359 4.32 -5.92 11.81
CA ASP A 359 5.06 -4.67 11.66
C ASP A 359 6.37 -4.70 12.44
N GLY A 360 7.50 -4.64 11.73
CA GLY A 360 8.84 -4.71 12.27
C GLY A 360 9.38 -6.14 12.42
N GLY A 361 10.66 -6.25 12.80
CA GLY A 361 11.35 -7.54 13.01
C GLY A 361 11.76 -8.27 11.72
N ILE A 362 11.40 -7.78 10.55
CA ILE A 362 11.78 -8.34 9.24
C ILE A 362 13.17 -7.82 8.85
N VAL A 363 14.15 -8.69 8.89
CA VAL A 363 15.55 -8.39 8.52
C VAL A 363 15.94 -9.03 7.18
N HIS A 364 15.43 -10.23 6.91
CA HIS A 364 15.67 -11.01 5.70
C HIS A 364 14.37 -11.35 4.99
N ASP A 365 14.44 -11.65 3.68
CA ASP A 365 13.27 -11.99 2.87
C ASP A 365 12.50 -13.20 3.44
N TYR A 366 13.21 -14.22 3.95
CA TYR A 366 12.58 -15.41 4.51
C TYR A 366 11.78 -15.12 5.80
N HIS A 367 12.06 -14.03 6.53
CA HIS A 367 11.24 -13.59 7.66
C HIS A 367 9.82 -13.25 7.24
N ILE A 368 9.61 -12.80 5.98
CA ILE A 368 8.28 -12.57 5.43
C ILE A 368 7.49 -13.87 5.38
N THR A 369 8.10 -14.93 4.83
CA THR A 369 7.43 -16.23 4.77
C THR A 369 7.16 -16.82 6.16
N LEU A 370 8.09 -16.62 7.11
CA LEU A 370 7.88 -17.01 8.52
C LEU A 370 6.70 -16.25 9.15
N ALA A 371 6.63 -14.94 8.96
CA ALA A 371 5.54 -14.14 9.50
C ALA A 371 4.17 -14.60 8.95
N LEU A 372 4.09 -14.86 7.63
CA LEU A 372 2.89 -15.40 7.00
C LEU A 372 2.54 -16.80 7.54
N ALA A 373 3.52 -17.70 7.66
CA ALA A 373 3.34 -19.04 8.21
C ALA A 373 2.87 -19.05 9.67
N MET A 374 3.29 -18.04 10.45
CA MET A 374 2.89 -17.84 11.85
C MET A 374 1.50 -17.21 11.99
N GLY A 375 0.84 -16.86 10.90
CA GLY A 375 -0.53 -16.38 10.90
C GLY A 375 -0.71 -14.92 10.52
N ALA A 376 0.34 -14.15 10.21
CA ALA A 376 0.17 -12.81 9.65
C ALA A 376 -0.48 -12.89 8.27
N ASP A 377 -1.41 -11.99 7.98
CA ASP A 377 -2.04 -11.87 6.66
C ASP A 377 -1.15 -11.08 5.70
N PHE A 378 -0.44 -10.08 6.24
CA PHE A 378 0.51 -9.26 5.49
C PHE A 378 1.56 -8.65 6.43
N VAL A 379 2.59 -8.06 5.85
CA VAL A 379 3.72 -7.46 6.58
C VAL A 379 3.87 -5.98 6.25
N MET A 380 4.18 -5.17 7.27
CA MET A 380 4.55 -3.76 7.11
C MET A 380 6.07 -3.61 7.17
N LEU A 381 6.63 -2.95 6.17
CA LEU A 381 8.08 -2.86 5.95
C LEU A 381 8.55 -1.40 5.88
N GLY A 382 9.48 -1.02 6.75
CA GLY A 382 10.13 0.29 6.76
C GLY A 382 11.48 0.25 6.03
N ARG A 383 12.50 -0.36 6.66
CA ARG A 383 13.86 -0.45 6.13
C ARG A 383 13.91 -1.03 4.71
N TYR A 384 13.09 -2.02 4.43
CA TYR A 384 13.02 -2.67 3.12
C TYR A 384 12.68 -1.67 2.02
N PHE A 385 11.61 -0.88 2.20
CA PHE A 385 11.17 0.10 1.20
C PHE A 385 12.00 1.38 1.18
N ALA A 386 12.62 1.76 2.30
CA ALA A 386 13.48 2.95 2.37
C ALA A 386 14.66 2.91 1.39
N ARG A 387 15.08 1.71 0.96
CA ARG A 387 16.27 1.49 0.10
C ARG A 387 16.05 1.78 -1.38
N PHE A 388 14.79 1.89 -1.83
CA PHE A 388 14.43 1.97 -3.25
C PHE A 388 14.40 3.41 -3.77
N ASP A 389 14.50 3.56 -5.08
CA ASP A 389 14.46 4.85 -5.78
C ASP A 389 13.22 5.66 -5.44
N GLU A 390 12.07 4.98 -5.25
CA GLU A 390 10.76 5.59 -5.07
C GLU A 390 10.49 6.07 -3.64
N SER A 391 11.32 5.71 -2.66
CA SER A 391 11.22 6.29 -1.31
C SER A 391 11.56 7.79 -1.34
N PRO A 392 11.01 8.61 -0.41
CA PRO A 392 11.11 10.07 -0.50
C PRO A 392 12.52 10.64 -0.33
N THR A 393 13.48 9.85 0.18
CA THR A 393 14.83 10.32 0.53
C THR A 393 15.76 10.34 -0.66
N ASN A 394 16.84 11.10 -0.56
CA ASN A 394 17.83 11.19 -1.62
C ASN A 394 18.82 10.01 -1.60
N LYS A 395 19.27 9.62 -2.80
CA LYS A 395 20.41 8.71 -2.98
C LYS A 395 21.70 9.48 -2.75
N LEU A 396 22.50 9.03 -1.83
CA LEU A 396 23.78 9.63 -1.44
C LEU A 396 24.93 8.65 -1.66
N ARG A 397 26.16 9.16 -1.68
CA ARG A 397 27.39 8.35 -1.70
C ARG A 397 28.15 8.55 -0.40
N VAL A 398 28.25 7.50 0.40
CA VAL A 398 28.94 7.52 1.70
C VAL A 398 29.92 6.35 1.74
N GLY A 399 31.20 6.61 2.05
CA GLY A 399 32.20 5.57 2.12
C GLY A 399 32.40 4.75 0.84
N GLY A 400 32.16 5.36 -0.34
CA GLY A 400 32.20 4.67 -1.63
C GLY A 400 30.95 3.92 -2.04
N ASN A 401 29.97 3.70 -1.13
CA ASN A 401 28.73 3.00 -1.36
C ASN A 401 27.57 3.96 -1.60
N TYR A 402 26.59 3.54 -2.40
CA TYR A 402 25.33 4.26 -2.50
C TYR A 402 24.39 3.87 -1.36
N VAL A 403 23.81 4.89 -0.72
CA VAL A 403 22.90 4.76 0.42
C VAL A 403 21.70 5.69 0.25
N LYS A 404 20.66 5.43 1.02
CA LYS A 404 19.52 6.35 1.21
C LYS A 404 19.40 6.69 2.69
N GLU A 405 18.91 7.89 2.98
CA GLU A 405 18.64 8.30 4.35
C GLU A 405 17.42 7.55 4.89
N TYR A 406 17.47 7.19 6.16
CA TYR A 406 16.40 6.46 6.83
C TYR A 406 16.34 6.83 8.30
N TRP A 407 15.22 7.42 8.73
CA TRP A 407 15.04 7.87 10.12
C TRP A 407 13.69 7.45 10.67
N GLY A 408 13.67 7.22 12.00
CA GLY A 408 12.48 6.82 12.73
C GLY A 408 11.53 7.99 12.98
N GLU A 409 10.24 7.70 13.08
CA GLU A 409 9.20 8.68 13.41
C GLU A 409 9.37 9.27 14.83
N GLY A 410 9.98 8.52 15.74
CA GLY A 410 10.37 8.96 17.08
C GLY A 410 11.71 9.70 17.17
N SER A 411 12.35 10.03 16.05
CA SER A 411 13.60 10.79 16.01
C SER A 411 13.35 12.30 16.06
N ASN A 412 14.35 13.05 16.46
CA ASN A 412 14.32 14.53 16.40
C ASN A 412 14.18 15.06 14.96
N ARG A 413 14.56 14.27 13.96
CA ARG A 413 14.43 14.63 12.55
C ARG A 413 12.98 14.59 12.08
N ALA A 414 12.23 13.54 12.40
CA ALA A 414 10.82 13.40 12.01
C ALA A 414 9.92 14.40 12.75
N ARG A 415 10.22 14.67 14.01
CA ARG A 415 9.41 15.52 14.89
C ARG A 415 7.94 15.09 14.98
N ASN A 416 7.67 13.79 14.85
CA ASN A 416 6.33 13.23 14.90
C ASN A 416 5.88 12.97 16.34
N TRP A 417 5.68 14.04 17.10
CA TRP A 417 5.26 13.99 18.50
C TRP A 417 3.80 13.58 18.67
N GLN A 418 2.99 13.70 17.62
CA GLN A 418 1.58 13.32 17.64
C GLN A 418 1.37 11.81 17.75
N ARG A 419 2.39 11.03 17.43
CA ARG A 419 2.40 9.57 17.56
C ARG A 419 2.38 9.10 19.00
N TYR A 420 2.73 9.97 19.94
CA TYR A 420 2.89 9.65 21.36
C TYR A 420 1.83 10.31 22.21
N ASP A 421 1.32 9.58 23.20
CA ASP A 421 0.49 10.16 24.24
C ASP A 421 1.38 10.80 25.31
N LEU A 422 1.42 12.12 25.30
CA LEU A 422 2.31 12.92 26.14
C LEU A 422 1.57 13.66 27.26
N GLY A 423 0.29 13.30 27.54
CA GLY A 423 -0.48 13.96 28.59
C GLY A 423 -0.58 15.49 28.40
N GLY A 424 -0.60 15.97 27.16
CA GLY A 424 -0.63 17.40 26.81
C GLY A 424 0.74 18.04 26.55
N ALA A 425 1.86 17.34 26.80
CA ALA A 425 3.18 17.82 26.41
C ALA A 425 3.33 17.86 24.87
N GLN A 426 4.09 18.82 24.37
CA GLN A 426 4.26 19.03 22.92
C GLN A 426 5.50 18.32 22.34
N LYS A 427 6.34 17.72 23.17
CA LYS A 427 7.64 17.17 22.77
C LYS A 427 8.05 16.01 23.67
N LEU A 428 8.61 14.94 23.08
CA LEU A 428 9.31 13.89 23.86
C LEU A 428 10.55 14.45 24.54
N SER A 429 10.83 13.94 25.74
CA SER A 429 12.05 14.27 26.49
C SER A 429 13.28 13.51 25.97
N PHE A 430 13.06 12.44 25.19
CA PHE A 430 14.09 11.58 24.62
C PHE A 430 13.62 11.02 23.27
N GLU A 431 14.56 10.52 22.48
CA GLU A 431 14.26 9.91 21.19
C GLU A 431 13.87 8.42 21.37
N GLU A 432 12.92 7.98 20.53
CA GLU A 432 12.55 6.57 20.39
C GLU A 432 12.89 6.01 18.99
N GLY A 433 13.62 6.76 18.20
CA GLY A 433 14.11 6.37 16.88
C GLY A 433 15.41 7.06 16.53
N VAL A 434 16.19 6.44 15.68
CA VAL A 434 17.49 6.98 15.22
C VAL A 434 17.42 7.51 13.78
N ASP A 435 18.35 8.40 13.45
CA ASP A 435 18.63 8.86 12.08
C ASP A 435 19.80 8.05 11.52
N SER A 436 19.65 7.47 10.34
CA SER A 436 20.59 6.49 9.79
C SER A 436 20.58 6.45 8.26
N TYR A 437 21.41 5.58 7.72
CA TYR A 437 21.44 5.23 6.29
C TYR A 437 21.09 3.76 6.09
N VAL A 438 20.48 3.48 4.93
CA VAL A 438 20.26 2.11 4.42
C VAL A 438 20.99 1.94 3.09
N PRO A 439 21.50 0.73 2.77
CA PRO A 439 22.07 0.45 1.45
C PRO A 439 21.04 0.71 0.36
N TYR A 440 21.43 1.41 -0.69
CA TYR A 440 20.59 1.63 -1.87
C TYR A 440 20.38 0.32 -2.64
N ALA A 441 19.16 0.07 -3.11
CA ALA A 441 18.76 -1.20 -3.73
C ALA A 441 18.12 -1.07 -5.14
N GLY A 442 18.19 0.11 -5.75
CA GLY A 442 17.63 0.32 -7.09
C GLY A 442 16.10 0.51 -7.14
N PRO A 443 15.45 0.17 -8.26
CA PRO A 443 14.01 0.29 -8.43
C PRO A 443 13.24 -0.67 -7.51
N LEU A 444 12.11 -0.21 -6.96
CA LEU A 444 11.24 -1.00 -6.09
C LEU A 444 10.72 -2.28 -6.78
N ALA A 445 10.36 -2.18 -8.04
CA ALA A 445 9.81 -3.30 -8.80
C ALA A 445 10.75 -4.52 -8.80
N ASP A 446 12.05 -4.30 -9.06
CA ASP A 446 13.06 -5.37 -9.12
C ASP A 446 13.25 -6.05 -7.76
N GLY A 447 13.34 -5.24 -6.69
CA GLY A 447 13.46 -5.73 -5.33
C GLY A 447 12.25 -6.54 -4.88
N VAL A 448 11.04 -6.01 -5.09
CA VAL A 448 9.78 -6.68 -4.72
C VAL A 448 9.61 -7.99 -5.48
N GLN A 449 9.83 -8.00 -6.80
CA GLN A 449 9.71 -9.22 -7.61
C GLN A 449 10.69 -10.31 -7.15
N THR A 450 11.95 -9.94 -6.86
CA THR A 450 12.95 -10.87 -6.33
C THR A 450 12.53 -11.45 -4.98
N THR A 451 12.07 -10.62 -4.06
CA THR A 451 11.60 -11.04 -2.74
C THR A 451 10.38 -11.95 -2.83
N LEU A 452 9.40 -11.57 -3.65
CA LEU A 452 8.19 -12.39 -3.83
C LEU A 452 8.48 -13.74 -4.51
N TYR A 453 9.47 -13.80 -5.39
CA TYR A 453 9.90 -15.09 -5.95
C TYR A 453 10.46 -16.01 -4.87
N LYS A 454 11.29 -15.51 -3.96
CA LYS A 454 11.79 -16.27 -2.79
C LYS A 454 10.64 -16.75 -1.90
N VAL A 455 9.68 -15.87 -1.59
CA VAL A 455 8.49 -16.22 -0.79
C VAL A 455 7.69 -17.35 -1.47
N ARG A 456 7.38 -17.21 -2.75
CA ARG A 456 6.67 -18.26 -3.52
C ARG A 456 7.42 -19.58 -3.56
N SER A 457 8.74 -19.54 -3.80
CA SER A 457 9.59 -20.72 -3.79
C SER A 457 9.57 -21.43 -2.44
N THR A 458 9.66 -20.70 -1.33
CA THR A 458 9.57 -21.26 0.02
C THR A 458 8.19 -21.88 0.29
N MET A 459 7.11 -21.23 -0.16
CA MET A 459 5.76 -21.77 -0.05
C MET A 459 5.63 -23.10 -0.81
N CYS A 460 6.20 -23.20 -2.01
CA CYS A 460 6.27 -24.46 -2.75
C CYS A 460 6.99 -25.57 -1.96
N ASN A 461 8.10 -25.25 -1.30
CA ASN A 461 8.81 -26.21 -0.44
C ASN A 461 7.98 -26.66 0.76
N CYS A 462 6.98 -25.87 1.18
CA CYS A 462 6.01 -26.22 2.22
C CYS A 462 4.76 -26.94 1.65
N GLY A 463 4.66 -27.11 0.32
CA GLY A 463 3.48 -27.70 -0.34
C GLY A 463 2.26 -26.79 -0.32
N ALA A 464 2.44 -25.45 -0.26
CA ALA A 464 1.37 -24.46 -0.14
C ALA A 464 1.30 -23.57 -1.39
N LEU A 465 0.09 -23.41 -1.94
CA LEU A 465 -0.19 -22.57 -3.11
C LEU A 465 -0.91 -21.25 -2.76
N SER A 466 -1.24 -21.05 -1.47
CA SER A 466 -1.85 -19.83 -0.96
C SER A 466 -1.40 -19.55 0.47
N ILE A 467 -1.58 -18.32 0.94
CA ILE A 467 -1.23 -17.95 2.30
C ILE A 467 -2.03 -18.75 3.34
N PRO A 468 -3.37 -18.94 3.22
CA PRO A 468 -4.10 -19.83 4.12
C PRO A 468 -3.59 -21.27 4.13
N GLU A 469 -3.20 -21.81 2.98
CA GLU A 469 -2.59 -23.15 2.94
C GLU A 469 -1.22 -23.18 3.64
N LEU A 470 -0.41 -22.13 3.50
CA LEU A 470 0.86 -22.03 4.22
C LEU A 470 0.61 -22.05 5.74
N GLN A 471 -0.34 -21.27 6.23
CA GLN A 471 -0.71 -21.21 7.65
C GLN A 471 -1.17 -22.57 8.19
N GLN A 472 -1.83 -23.39 7.37
CA GLN A 472 -2.29 -24.73 7.75
C GLN A 472 -1.22 -25.80 7.66
N LYS A 473 -0.35 -25.75 6.64
CA LYS A 473 0.61 -26.80 6.30
C LYS A 473 2.01 -26.57 6.90
N ALA A 474 2.37 -25.32 7.19
CA ALA A 474 3.70 -24.97 7.64
C ALA A 474 4.06 -25.65 8.97
N ARG A 475 5.27 -26.16 9.01
CA ARG A 475 5.87 -26.72 10.23
C ARG A 475 7.10 -25.88 10.58
N LEU A 476 7.13 -25.38 11.80
CA LEU A 476 8.17 -24.50 12.29
C LEU A 476 9.01 -25.22 13.34
N THR A 477 10.31 -25.04 13.29
CA THR A 477 11.24 -25.48 14.34
C THR A 477 11.98 -24.30 14.93
N VAL A 478 12.16 -24.30 16.24
CA VAL A 478 13.03 -23.36 16.92
C VAL A 478 14.49 -23.81 16.70
N VAL A 479 15.36 -22.87 16.44
CA VAL A 479 16.79 -23.13 16.20
C VAL A 479 17.64 -22.61 17.35
N SER A 480 18.77 -23.29 17.60
CA SER A 480 19.78 -22.82 18.54
C SER A 480 20.64 -21.72 17.92
N SER A 481 21.43 -21.03 18.76
CA SER A 481 22.41 -20.04 18.27
C SER A 481 23.42 -20.66 17.30
N THR A 482 23.81 -21.91 17.48
CA THR A 482 24.71 -22.64 16.59
C THR A 482 24.04 -22.91 15.24
N SER A 483 22.77 -23.32 15.23
CA SER A 483 22.00 -23.50 13.98
C SER A 483 21.79 -22.19 13.20
N ILE A 484 21.71 -21.07 13.89
CA ILE A 484 21.64 -19.74 13.22
C ILE A 484 22.96 -19.46 12.48
N VAL A 485 24.11 -19.77 13.08
CA VAL A 485 25.41 -19.62 12.42
C VAL A 485 25.57 -20.59 11.25
N GLU A 486 25.16 -21.86 11.42
CA GLU A 486 25.14 -22.88 10.36
C GLU A 486 24.29 -22.45 9.15
N GLY A 487 23.23 -21.68 9.36
CA GLY A 487 22.34 -21.20 8.30
C GLY A 487 22.96 -20.14 7.38
N GLY A 488 24.08 -19.55 7.74
CA GLY A 488 24.82 -18.59 6.94
C GLY A 488 25.98 -19.23 6.18
N SER A 489 26.58 -18.48 5.25
CA SER A 489 27.84 -18.88 4.63
C SER A 489 28.95 -18.91 5.68
N HIS A 490 29.55 -20.06 5.94
CA HIS A 490 30.60 -20.25 6.92
C HIS A 490 31.78 -21.06 6.32
N ASP A 491 32.92 -20.92 6.90
CA ASP A 491 34.18 -21.62 6.49
C ASP A 491 34.57 -21.42 5.01
N VAL A 492 34.12 -20.31 4.39
CA VAL A 492 34.43 -19.94 3.02
C VAL A 492 34.79 -18.45 2.91
N ILE A 493 35.64 -18.12 1.92
CA ILE A 493 35.92 -16.73 1.56
C ILE A 493 34.99 -16.32 0.42
N LEU A 494 34.08 -15.39 0.66
CA LEU A 494 33.17 -14.90 -0.34
C LEU A 494 33.91 -14.04 -1.38
N LYS A 495 33.75 -14.35 -2.67
CA LYS A 495 34.29 -13.52 -3.77
C LYS A 495 33.60 -12.17 -3.86
N ASN A 496 32.30 -12.15 -3.65
CA ASN A 496 31.48 -10.95 -3.52
C ASN A 496 30.66 -11.09 -2.23
N SER A 497 30.72 -10.09 -1.37
CA SER A 497 29.79 -10.07 -0.23
C SER A 497 28.37 -10.06 -0.83
N PRO A 498 27.47 -11.01 -0.51
CA PRO A 498 26.09 -10.86 -0.91
C PRO A 498 25.65 -9.51 -0.34
N ASN A 499 25.08 -8.64 -1.20
CA ASN A 499 24.46 -7.43 -0.71
C ASN A 499 23.46 -7.88 0.36
N ASN A 500 23.76 -7.57 1.61
CA ASN A 500 22.87 -7.85 2.72
C ASN A 500 21.55 -7.12 2.42
N VAL A 501 20.59 -7.90 1.99
CA VAL A 501 19.23 -7.44 1.65
C VAL A 501 18.51 -7.08 2.93
#